data_7b2cf7798e095615bc8483949caecefa
#
_entry.id   7b2cf7798e095615bc8483949caecefa
#
_cell.length_a   1.000
_cell.length_b   1.000
_cell.length_c   1.000
_cell.angle_alpha   90.00
_cell.angle_beta   90.00
_cell.angle_gamma   90.00
#
_symmetry.space_group_name_H-M   'P 1'
#
loop_
_entity.id
_entity.type
_entity.pdbx_description
1 polymer ?
#
loop_
_entity_poly.entity_id
_entity_poly.type
_entity_poly.pdbx_seq_one_letter_code
_entity_poly.pdbx_strand_id
1 'polypeptide(L)'
;MPYLLRVELPDVPGSLGRVASAIGEAGGDIDAIEIVEKRDGYAVDDVLLEMAPGVMPDSVVSACSVLDGVSVLWINRYAAGGNLFLDLEVVESLTEDPSTARDRLVDLLPIAFRVDWAARVHPADGNRVLHATDAAPTEFSFEPVTAPVRLPGDEIYVEAAAPFGDDVVLIGRRGGPEFLDSELARLEHLLGLAITISRH
;
A
#
# COMPACT_ATOMS: atom_id res chain seq x y z
N MET A 1 3.38 1.13 20.63
CA MET A 1 3.25 1.85 19.35
C MET A 1 3.09 0.82 18.25
N PRO A 2 2.04 0.90 17.44
CA PRO A 2 1.78 -0.10 16.40
C PRO A 2 2.74 0.05 15.20
N TYR A 3 3.13 -1.09 14.65
CA TYR A 3 3.94 -1.24 13.45
C TYR A 3 3.26 -2.19 12.47
N LEU A 4 3.54 -1.99 11.18
CA LEU A 4 3.27 -2.95 10.13
C LEU A 4 4.61 -3.51 9.65
N LEU A 5 4.74 -4.82 9.69
CA LEU A 5 5.83 -5.59 9.12
C LEU A 5 5.31 -6.30 7.87
N ARG A 6 5.92 -6.06 6.71
CA ARG A 6 5.70 -6.89 5.52
C ARG A 6 6.84 -7.88 5.39
N VAL A 7 6.50 -9.16 5.33
CA VAL A 7 7.45 -10.26 5.28
C VAL A 7 7.08 -11.24 4.18
N GLU A 8 8.08 -11.68 3.40
CA GLU A 8 7.96 -12.78 2.46
C GLU A 8 8.49 -14.06 3.11
N LEU A 9 7.76 -15.14 3.00
CA LEU A 9 8.09 -16.43 3.61
C LEU A 9 7.62 -17.60 2.72
N PRO A 10 8.23 -18.82 2.84
CA PRO A 10 7.76 -19.99 2.10
C PRO A 10 6.30 -20.31 2.43
N ASP A 11 5.46 -20.52 1.40
CA ASP A 11 4.04 -20.91 1.57
C ASP A 11 3.92 -22.41 1.89
N VAL A 12 4.46 -22.80 3.04
CA VAL A 12 4.39 -24.17 3.56
C VAL A 12 3.91 -24.18 5.01
N PRO A 13 3.26 -25.26 5.45
CA PRO A 13 2.79 -25.40 6.83
C PRO A 13 3.90 -25.13 7.85
N GLY A 14 3.61 -24.26 8.83
CA GLY A 14 4.54 -23.91 9.92
C GLY A 14 5.44 -22.70 9.65
N SER A 15 5.55 -22.19 8.42
CA SER A 15 6.37 -21.01 8.11
C SER A 15 5.91 -19.78 8.88
N LEU A 16 4.63 -19.46 8.83
CA LEU A 16 4.06 -18.35 9.60
C LEU A 16 4.25 -18.51 11.11
N GLY A 17 4.14 -19.76 11.63
CA GLY A 17 4.36 -20.02 13.05
C GLY A 17 5.80 -19.70 13.50
N ARG A 18 6.81 -19.96 12.66
CA ARG A 18 8.21 -19.58 12.93
C ARG A 18 8.38 -18.07 12.98
N VAL A 19 7.80 -17.36 12.03
CA VAL A 19 7.81 -15.88 11.98
C VAL A 19 7.13 -15.30 13.21
N ALA A 20 5.93 -15.78 13.56
CA ALA A 20 5.20 -15.34 14.75
C ALA A 20 5.99 -15.58 16.04
N SER A 21 6.65 -16.72 16.17
CA SER A 21 7.51 -17.01 17.33
C SER A 21 8.70 -16.05 17.42
N ALA A 22 9.37 -15.79 16.29
CA ALA A 22 10.51 -14.86 16.24
C ALA A 22 10.09 -13.42 16.60
N ILE A 23 8.92 -12.97 16.13
CA ILE A 23 8.36 -11.67 16.50
C ILE A 23 8.11 -11.59 18.01
N GLY A 24 7.45 -12.60 18.58
CA GLY A 24 7.16 -12.64 20.02
C GLY A 24 8.42 -12.66 20.87
N GLU A 25 9.43 -13.47 20.52
CA GLU A 25 10.73 -13.53 21.21
C GLU A 25 11.49 -12.20 21.11
N ALA A 26 11.32 -11.44 20.03
CA ALA A 26 11.89 -10.11 19.85
C ALA A 26 11.13 -8.99 20.57
N GLY A 27 10.03 -9.31 21.27
CA GLY A 27 9.21 -8.36 22.04
C GLY A 27 8.12 -7.67 21.23
N GLY A 28 7.72 -8.24 20.09
CA GLY A 28 6.54 -7.84 19.33
C GLY A 28 5.30 -8.63 19.77
N ASP A 29 4.17 -7.95 19.94
CA ASP A 29 2.85 -8.55 20.16
C ASP A 29 2.02 -8.39 18.88
N ILE A 30 1.55 -9.51 18.33
CA ILE A 30 0.87 -9.53 17.03
C ILE A 30 -0.62 -9.26 17.24
N ASP A 31 -1.12 -8.17 16.65
CA ASP A 31 -2.53 -7.79 16.65
C ASP A 31 -3.31 -8.49 15.54
N ALA A 32 -2.72 -8.57 14.33
CA ALA A 32 -3.33 -9.21 13.18
C ALA A 32 -2.29 -9.63 12.15
N ILE A 33 -2.67 -10.59 11.30
CA ILE A 33 -1.89 -11.03 10.14
C ILE A 33 -2.82 -11.11 8.95
N GLU A 34 -2.38 -10.56 7.83
CA GLU A 34 -3.07 -10.62 6.54
C GLU A 34 -2.11 -11.18 5.48
N ILE A 35 -2.50 -12.27 4.82
CA ILE A 35 -1.77 -12.78 3.66
C ILE A 35 -2.20 -11.93 2.46
N VAL A 36 -1.33 -11.04 2.01
CA VAL A 36 -1.65 -10.06 0.95
C VAL A 36 -1.38 -10.60 -0.44
N GLU A 37 -0.45 -11.57 -0.57
CA GLU A 37 -0.15 -12.19 -1.86
C GLU A 37 0.43 -13.60 -1.67
N LYS A 38 0.17 -14.50 -2.65
CA LYS A 38 0.82 -15.81 -2.75
C LYS A 38 1.30 -16.00 -4.18
N ARG A 39 2.59 -16.29 -4.35
CA ARG A 39 3.21 -16.51 -5.66
C ARG A 39 4.43 -17.41 -5.55
N ASP A 40 4.67 -18.23 -6.57
CA ASP A 40 5.90 -19.01 -6.75
C ASP A 40 6.35 -19.84 -5.53
N GLY A 41 5.39 -20.31 -4.70
CA GLY A 41 5.66 -21.06 -3.48
C GLY A 41 6.03 -20.20 -2.27
N TYR A 42 5.84 -18.89 -2.35
CA TYR A 42 5.99 -17.92 -1.27
C TYR A 42 4.67 -17.21 -0.96
N ALA A 43 4.52 -16.77 0.26
CA ALA A 43 3.49 -15.87 0.72
C ALA A 43 4.13 -14.53 1.12
N VAL A 44 3.42 -13.45 0.87
CA VAL A 44 3.74 -12.13 1.41
C VAL A 44 2.67 -11.80 2.45
N ASP A 45 3.09 -11.61 3.68
CA ASP A 45 2.21 -11.37 4.82
C ASP A 45 2.46 -9.96 5.38
N ASP A 46 1.36 -9.25 5.66
CA ASP A 46 1.36 -8.03 6.47
C ASP A 46 1.04 -8.41 7.92
N VAL A 47 1.98 -8.16 8.81
CA VAL A 47 1.84 -8.41 10.24
C VAL A 47 1.69 -7.08 10.97
N LEU A 48 0.52 -6.88 11.56
CA LEU A 48 0.26 -5.76 12.46
C LEU A 48 0.71 -6.15 13.87
N LEU A 49 1.57 -5.33 14.47
CA LEU A 49 2.15 -5.66 15.77
C LEU A 49 2.39 -4.42 16.63
N GLU A 50 2.32 -4.60 17.94
CA GLU A 50 2.76 -3.64 18.93
C GLU A 50 4.13 -4.05 19.50
N MET A 51 5.00 -3.05 19.70
CA MET A 51 6.30 -3.29 20.34
C MET A 51 6.21 -3.08 21.85
N ALA A 52 6.83 -3.97 22.61
CA ALA A 52 7.01 -3.77 24.04
C ALA A 52 7.76 -2.46 24.33
N PRO A 53 7.50 -1.79 25.46
CA PRO A 53 8.17 -0.55 25.82
C PRO A 53 9.69 -0.68 25.81
N GLY A 54 10.36 0.18 25.06
CA GLY A 54 11.83 0.20 24.94
C GLY A 54 12.42 -0.77 23.93
N VAL A 55 11.62 -1.60 23.29
CA VAL A 55 12.07 -2.48 22.19
C VAL A 55 12.04 -1.72 20.86
N MET A 56 13.10 -1.87 20.10
CA MET A 56 13.22 -1.24 18.78
C MET A 56 12.71 -2.17 17.68
N PRO A 57 12.08 -1.64 16.60
CA PRO A 57 11.61 -2.47 15.48
C PRO A 57 12.71 -3.28 14.80
N ASP A 58 13.95 -2.80 14.84
CA ASP A 58 15.12 -3.52 14.31
C ASP A 58 15.34 -4.89 14.95
N SER A 59 14.89 -5.08 16.20
CA SER A 59 14.95 -6.38 16.89
C SER A 59 14.09 -7.41 16.18
N VAL A 60 12.87 -7.01 15.77
CA VAL A 60 11.93 -7.88 15.02
C VAL A 60 12.47 -8.16 13.63
N VAL A 61 12.97 -7.13 12.93
CA VAL A 61 13.59 -7.31 11.61
C VAL A 61 14.73 -8.31 11.68
N SER A 62 15.63 -8.15 12.66
CA SER A 62 16.76 -9.06 12.84
C SER A 62 16.33 -10.48 13.16
N ALA A 63 15.34 -10.65 14.04
CA ALA A 63 14.81 -11.96 14.43
C ALA A 63 14.13 -12.70 13.25
N CYS A 64 13.41 -11.98 12.39
CA CYS A 64 12.81 -12.57 11.20
C CYS A 64 13.84 -12.90 10.11
N SER A 65 14.84 -12.02 9.92
CA SER A 65 15.84 -12.15 8.84
C SER A 65 16.82 -13.34 9.03
N VAL A 66 16.91 -13.92 10.22
CA VAL A 66 17.72 -15.13 10.46
C VAL A 66 16.97 -16.43 10.16
N LEU A 67 15.67 -16.36 9.90
CA LEU A 67 14.88 -17.53 9.54
C LEU A 67 15.12 -17.92 8.08
N ASP A 68 15.36 -19.22 7.84
CA ASP A 68 15.60 -19.73 6.50
C ASP A 68 14.39 -19.50 5.57
N GLY A 69 14.65 -18.90 4.42
CA GLY A 69 13.65 -18.57 3.40
C GLY A 69 12.72 -17.38 3.74
N VAL A 70 12.99 -16.65 4.81
CA VAL A 70 12.22 -15.48 5.21
C VAL A 70 12.95 -14.18 4.84
N SER A 71 12.24 -13.25 4.21
CA SER A 71 12.74 -11.92 3.86
C SER A 71 11.85 -10.84 4.44
N VAL A 72 12.39 -9.95 5.24
CA VAL A 72 11.67 -8.74 5.65
C VAL A 72 11.72 -7.74 4.50
N LEU A 73 10.57 -7.46 3.90
CA LEU A 73 10.47 -6.52 2.80
C LEU A 73 10.39 -5.08 3.31
N TRP A 74 9.72 -4.88 4.46
CA TRP A 74 9.46 -3.54 4.96
C TRP A 74 8.92 -3.58 6.39
N ILE A 75 9.26 -2.55 7.19
CA ILE A 75 8.64 -2.27 8.48
C ILE A 75 8.42 -0.76 8.62
N ASN A 76 7.24 -0.36 9.05
CA ASN A 76 6.95 1.05 9.30
C ASN A 76 5.97 1.22 10.46
N ARG A 77 5.91 2.43 11.01
CA ARG A 77 4.88 2.79 11.98
C ARG A 77 3.52 2.79 11.32
N TYR A 78 2.54 2.30 12.04
CA TYR A 78 1.19 2.13 11.54
C TYR A 78 0.20 2.87 12.46
N ALA A 79 -0.75 3.59 11.88
CA ALA A 79 -1.91 4.10 12.63
C ALA A 79 -2.94 2.97 12.76
N ALA A 80 -3.39 2.67 13.97
CA ALA A 80 -4.30 1.57 14.24
C ALA A 80 -5.60 1.68 13.44
N GLY A 81 -5.89 0.66 12.63
CA GLY A 81 -7.08 0.52 11.79
C GLY A 81 -6.76 -0.44 10.63
N GLY A 82 -7.27 -1.67 10.64
CA GLY A 82 -6.94 -2.69 9.63
C GLY A 82 -7.32 -2.25 8.21
N ASN A 83 -6.66 -2.79 7.19
CA ASN A 83 -6.89 -2.45 5.77
C ASN A 83 -8.36 -2.51 5.34
N LEU A 84 -9.12 -3.48 5.86
CA LEU A 84 -10.54 -3.61 5.54
C LEU A 84 -11.37 -2.41 6.01
N PHE A 85 -11.08 -1.87 7.20
CA PHE A 85 -11.76 -0.69 7.70
C PHE A 85 -11.40 0.55 6.88
N LEU A 86 -10.14 0.70 6.48
CA LEU A 86 -9.70 1.82 5.65
C LEU A 86 -10.42 1.87 4.30
N ASP A 87 -10.64 0.74 3.64
CA ASP A 87 -11.37 0.71 2.37
C ASP A 87 -12.85 1.08 2.55
N LEU A 88 -13.47 0.62 3.63
CA LEU A 88 -14.85 0.99 3.95
C LEU A 88 -14.97 2.48 4.29
N GLU A 89 -14.05 3.03 5.08
CA GLU A 89 -13.98 4.47 5.38
C GLU A 89 -13.75 5.31 4.12
N VAL A 90 -12.90 4.84 3.19
CA VAL A 90 -12.74 5.49 1.88
C VAL A 90 -14.06 5.52 1.15
N VAL A 91 -14.74 4.37 0.98
CA VAL A 91 -16.03 4.30 0.26
C VAL A 91 -17.09 5.17 0.94
N GLU A 92 -17.20 5.15 2.26
CA GLU A 92 -18.11 6.01 3.02
C GLU A 92 -17.84 7.49 2.72
N SER A 93 -16.58 7.92 2.80
CA SER A 93 -16.18 9.30 2.51
C SER A 93 -16.46 9.72 1.06
N LEU A 94 -16.36 8.80 0.09
CA LEU A 94 -16.71 9.10 -1.31
C LEU A 94 -18.22 9.28 -1.51
N THR A 95 -19.05 8.59 -0.71
CA THR A 95 -20.51 8.66 -0.82
C THR A 95 -21.11 9.91 -0.15
N GLU A 96 -20.38 10.57 0.75
CA GLU A 96 -20.82 11.81 1.40
C GLU A 96 -21.03 12.96 0.40
N ASP A 97 -20.12 13.08 -0.59
CA ASP A 97 -20.23 14.07 -1.67
C ASP A 97 -19.79 13.47 -3.02
N PRO A 98 -20.72 12.88 -3.79
CA PRO A 98 -20.42 12.28 -5.08
C PRO A 98 -19.73 13.23 -6.07
N SER A 99 -20.00 14.52 -6.01
CA SER A 99 -19.43 15.51 -6.94
C SER A 99 -17.92 15.67 -6.80
N THR A 100 -17.37 15.43 -5.62
CA THR A 100 -15.95 15.52 -5.29
C THR A 100 -15.28 14.15 -5.16
N ALA A 101 -16.02 13.04 -5.33
CA ALA A 101 -15.55 11.68 -5.05
C ALA A 101 -14.21 11.34 -5.73
N ARG A 102 -13.97 11.83 -6.94
CA ARG A 102 -12.70 11.59 -7.65
C ARG A 102 -11.51 12.26 -6.99
N ASP A 103 -11.62 13.52 -6.63
CA ASP A 103 -10.53 14.26 -5.96
C ASP A 103 -10.38 13.79 -4.52
N ARG A 104 -11.50 13.52 -3.86
CA ARG A 104 -11.51 12.97 -2.50
C ARG A 104 -10.78 11.63 -2.40
N LEU A 105 -10.95 10.73 -3.40
CA LEU A 105 -10.19 9.49 -3.44
C LEU A 105 -8.68 9.78 -3.49
N VAL A 106 -8.23 10.70 -4.35
CA VAL A 106 -6.80 11.04 -4.44
C VAL A 106 -6.25 11.48 -3.10
N ASP A 107 -7.00 12.30 -2.34
CA ASP A 107 -6.60 12.75 -0.99
C ASP A 107 -6.51 11.60 0.02
N LEU A 108 -7.29 10.53 -0.15
CA LEU A 108 -7.32 9.39 0.76
C LEU A 108 -6.30 8.28 0.41
N LEU A 109 -5.83 8.22 -0.84
CA LEU A 109 -4.87 7.21 -1.29
C LEU A 109 -3.59 7.15 -0.44
N PRO A 110 -2.98 8.26 0.04
CA PRO A 110 -1.80 8.19 0.90
C PRO A 110 -2.01 7.34 2.15
N ILE A 111 -3.15 7.45 2.79
CA ILE A 111 -3.48 6.66 3.98
C ILE A 111 -3.86 5.23 3.59
N ALA A 112 -4.74 5.07 2.59
CA ALA A 112 -5.26 3.76 2.19
C ALA A 112 -4.18 2.84 1.60
N PHE A 113 -3.23 3.38 0.83
CA PHE A 113 -2.17 2.62 0.17
C PHE A 113 -0.79 2.78 0.80
N ARG A 114 -0.67 3.56 1.89
CA ARG A 114 0.61 3.85 2.55
C ARG A 114 1.63 4.37 1.54
N VAL A 115 1.20 5.36 0.78
CA VAL A 115 2.02 6.09 -0.16
C VAL A 115 2.27 7.50 0.35
N ASP A 116 3.35 8.13 -0.10
CA ASP A 116 3.68 9.48 0.34
C ASP A 116 2.84 10.53 -0.41
N TRP A 117 2.44 10.19 -1.63
CA TRP A 117 1.67 11.09 -2.48
C TRP A 117 0.75 10.35 -3.46
N ALA A 118 -0.26 11.07 -3.95
CA ALA A 118 -1.13 10.66 -5.03
C ALA A 118 -1.46 11.86 -5.93
N ALA A 119 -1.69 11.60 -7.22
CA ALA A 119 -2.08 12.62 -8.18
C ALA A 119 -3.05 12.07 -9.23
N ARG A 120 -3.99 12.90 -9.66
CA ARG A 120 -4.85 12.70 -10.83
C ARG A 120 -4.39 13.59 -11.97
N VAL A 121 -4.11 13.00 -13.11
CA VAL A 121 -3.46 13.64 -14.26
C VAL A 121 -4.27 13.36 -15.52
N HIS A 122 -4.43 14.38 -16.38
CA HIS A 122 -5.06 14.21 -17.69
C HIS A 122 -4.00 14.03 -18.78
N PRO A 123 -3.89 12.82 -19.37
CA PRO A 123 -2.78 12.51 -20.28
C PRO A 123 -2.83 13.27 -21.61
N ALA A 124 -4.04 13.60 -22.12
CA ALA A 124 -4.20 14.28 -23.41
C ALA A 124 -3.64 15.72 -23.43
N ASP A 125 -3.52 16.37 -22.27
CA ASP A 125 -3.04 17.74 -22.10
C ASP A 125 -1.58 17.79 -21.63
N GLY A 126 -0.73 16.90 -22.10
CA GLY A 126 0.67 16.86 -21.69
C GLY A 126 0.86 16.46 -20.21
N ASN A 127 0.07 15.54 -19.73
CA ASN A 127 0.06 15.08 -18.35
C ASN A 127 -0.29 16.17 -17.32
N ARG A 128 -1.28 17.00 -17.67
CA ARG A 128 -1.75 18.10 -16.80
C ARG A 128 -2.31 17.54 -15.48
N VAL A 129 -1.76 18.02 -14.37
CA VAL A 129 -2.26 17.69 -13.03
C VAL A 129 -3.64 18.32 -12.83
N LEU A 130 -4.63 17.52 -12.49
CA LEU A 130 -6.00 17.95 -12.18
C LEU A 130 -6.19 18.09 -10.67
N HIS A 131 -5.68 17.15 -9.90
CA HIS A 131 -5.69 17.14 -8.45
C HIS A 131 -4.50 16.35 -7.92
N ALA A 132 -3.89 16.80 -6.83
CA ALA A 132 -2.74 16.14 -6.24
C ALA A 132 -2.63 16.45 -4.74
N THR A 133 -2.04 15.52 -3.99
CA THR A 133 -1.66 15.74 -2.59
C THR A 133 -0.40 16.61 -2.49
N ASP A 134 -0.18 17.25 -1.36
CA ASP A 134 0.89 18.26 -1.17
C ASP A 134 2.31 17.73 -1.47
N ALA A 135 2.55 16.42 -1.26
CA ALA A 135 3.85 15.81 -1.48
C ALA A 135 4.06 15.28 -2.91
N ALA A 136 3.05 15.42 -3.79
CA ALA A 136 3.14 14.93 -5.16
C ALA A 136 4.11 15.77 -6.01
N PRO A 137 4.81 15.15 -6.98
CA PRO A 137 5.55 15.87 -8.01
C PRO A 137 4.65 16.87 -8.78
N THR A 138 5.24 17.92 -9.32
CA THR A 138 4.53 18.91 -10.15
C THR A 138 4.44 18.53 -11.61
N GLU A 139 5.28 17.63 -12.06
CA GLU A 139 5.36 17.15 -13.45
C GLU A 139 5.43 15.62 -13.47
N PHE A 140 4.74 15.02 -14.44
CA PHE A 140 4.69 13.57 -14.61
C PHE A 140 5.04 13.18 -16.04
N SER A 141 5.81 12.09 -16.18
CA SER A 141 6.13 11.47 -17.47
C SER A 141 5.92 9.97 -17.39
N PHE A 142 4.98 9.44 -18.14
CA PHE A 142 4.67 8.02 -18.17
C PHE A 142 4.10 7.62 -19.53
N GLU A 143 4.25 6.34 -19.89
CA GLU A 143 3.65 5.76 -21.09
C GLU A 143 2.12 5.60 -20.90
N PRO A 144 1.35 5.48 -22.01
CA PRO A 144 -0.10 5.30 -21.91
C PRO A 144 -0.49 4.12 -21.01
N VAL A 145 -1.35 4.39 -20.03
CA VAL A 145 -1.79 3.42 -19.02
C VAL A 145 -3.19 2.89 -19.38
N THR A 146 -3.29 1.59 -19.64
CA THR A 146 -4.57 0.91 -19.96
C THR A 146 -5.03 -0.06 -18.88
N ALA A 147 -4.16 -0.39 -17.92
CA ALA A 147 -4.42 -1.20 -16.75
C ALA A 147 -3.51 -0.71 -15.61
N PRO A 148 -3.77 -1.04 -14.35
CA PRO A 148 -2.86 -0.73 -13.26
C PRO A 148 -1.47 -1.31 -13.52
N VAL A 149 -0.44 -0.49 -13.35
CA VAL A 149 0.94 -0.85 -13.68
C VAL A 149 1.93 -0.19 -12.73
N ARG A 150 3.02 -0.91 -12.43
CA ARG A 150 4.20 -0.32 -11.78
C ARG A 150 4.92 0.54 -12.81
N LEU A 151 5.28 1.75 -12.42
CA LEU A 151 6.11 2.60 -13.28
C LEU A 151 7.59 2.32 -13.02
N PRO A 152 8.46 2.54 -14.03
CA PRO A 152 9.90 2.55 -13.78
C PRO A 152 10.20 3.62 -12.72
N GLY A 153 10.51 3.18 -11.50
CA GLY A 153 10.88 4.06 -10.41
C GLY A 153 12.31 4.57 -10.53
N ASP A 154 12.63 5.57 -9.72
CA ASP A 154 14.02 5.93 -9.45
C ASP A 154 14.53 5.17 -8.21
N GLU A 155 15.77 5.45 -7.78
CA GLU A 155 16.36 4.82 -6.57
C GLU A 155 15.65 5.24 -5.26
N ILE A 156 14.75 6.21 -5.31
CA ILE A 156 14.11 6.84 -4.15
C ILE A 156 12.64 6.47 -4.05
N TYR A 157 11.93 6.47 -5.19
CA TYR A 157 10.48 6.28 -5.22
C TYR A 157 10.09 5.01 -5.98
N VAL A 158 9.12 4.30 -5.42
CA VAL A 158 8.37 3.24 -6.10
C VAL A 158 7.03 3.83 -6.49
N GLU A 159 6.70 3.76 -7.78
CA GLU A 159 5.54 4.40 -8.35
C GLU A 159 4.62 3.42 -9.06
N ALA A 160 3.33 3.72 -9.06
CA ALA A 160 2.34 2.99 -9.84
C ALA A 160 1.33 3.96 -10.46
N ALA A 161 0.76 3.54 -11.58
CA ALA A 161 -0.28 4.27 -12.28
C ALA A 161 -1.47 3.35 -12.59
N ALA A 162 -2.68 3.93 -12.62
CA ALA A 162 -3.89 3.22 -12.99
C ALA A 162 -4.86 4.12 -13.76
N PRO A 163 -5.63 3.57 -14.73
CA PRO A 163 -6.64 4.32 -15.47
C PRO A 163 -7.76 4.82 -14.55
N PHE A 164 -8.23 6.05 -14.77
CA PHE A 164 -9.30 6.66 -13.99
C PHE A 164 -10.32 7.40 -14.89
N GLY A 165 -11.03 6.66 -15.71
CA GLY A 165 -11.83 7.20 -16.79
C GLY A 165 -10.93 7.72 -17.90
N ASP A 166 -11.04 9.02 -18.24
CA ASP A 166 -10.17 9.68 -19.21
C ASP A 166 -8.85 10.19 -18.57
N ASP A 167 -8.73 10.07 -17.25
CA ASP A 167 -7.58 10.47 -16.48
C ASP A 167 -6.73 9.25 -16.07
N VAL A 168 -5.60 9.51 -15.44
CA VAL A 168 -4.73 8.54 -14.81
C VAL A 168 -4.49 8.96 -13.36
N VAL A 169 -4.57 8.01 -12.44
CA VAL A 169 -4.11 8.20 -11.07
C VAL A 169 -2.72 7.62 -10.93
N LEU A 170 -1.83 8.41 -10.34
CA LEU A 170 -0.48 7.99 -9.96
C LEU A 170 -0.35 8.01 -8.45
N ILE A 171 0.39 7.06 -7.93
CA ILE A 171 0.74 6.96 -6.51
C ILE A 171 2.22 6.69 -6.37
N GLY A 172 2.85 7.23 -5.33
CA GLY A 172 4.27 7.02 -5.07
C GLY A 172 4.59 6.89 -3.59
N ARG A 173 5.49 5.97 -3.27
CA ARG A 173 6.04 5.79 -1.92
C ARG A 173 7.55 5.81 -1.94
N ARG A 174 8.13 6.42 -0.92
CA ARG A 174 9.58 6.58 -0.78
C ARG A 174 10.19 5.38 -0.08
N GLY A 175 11.15 4.72 -0.72
CA GLY A 175 11.95 3.65 -0.10
C GLY A 175 11.16 2.44 0.36
N GLY A 176 9.96 2.21 -0.20
CA GLY A 176 9.14 1.04 0.11
C GLY A 176 9.37 -0.13 -0.84
N PRO A 177 8.78 -1.29 -0.56
CA PRO A 177 8.76 -2.39 -1.53
C PRO A 177 7.95 -1.99 -2.76
N GLU A 178 8.19 -2.68 -3.88
CA GLU A 178 7.35 -2.56 -5.07
C GLU A 178 5.87 -2.82 -4.72
N PHE A 179 4.98 -2.20 -5.50
CA PHE A 179 3.55 -2.48 -5.35
C PHE A 179 3.26 -3.94 -5.73
N LEU A 180 2.52 -4.65 -4.90
CA LEU A 180 2.08 -6.00 -5.19
C LEU A 180 0.95 -6.00 -6.23
N ASP A 181 0.74 -7.12 -6.92
CA ASP A 181 -0.38 -7.26 -7.87
C ASP A 181 -1.74 -7.11 -7.17
N SER A 182 -1.83 -7.58 -5.93
CA SER A 182 -3.01 -7.38 -5.06
C SER A 182 -3.25 -5.91 -4.73
N GLU A 183 -2.20 -5.11 -4.50
CA GLU A 183 -2.32 -3.66 -4.27
C GLU A 183 -2.80 -2.94 -5.54
N LEU A 184 -2.28 -3.32 -6.71
CA LEU A 184 -2.73 -2.77 -7.99
C LEU A 184 -4.19 -3.11 -8.30
N ALA A 185 -4.61 -4.35 -8.08
CA ALA A 185 -6.01 -4.76 -8.24
C ALA A 185 -6.94 -4.01 -7.27
N ARG A 186 -6.53 -3.84 -6.02
CA ARG A 186 -7.27 -3.04 -5.02
C ARG A 186 -7.41 -1.58 -5.44
N LEU A 187 -6.34 -0.98 -5.97
CA LEU A 187 -6.37 0.38 -6.52
C LEU A 187 -7.41 0.50 -7.63
N GLU A 188 -7.41 -0.44 -8.60
CA GLU A 188 -8.37 -0.47 -9.70
C GLU A 188 -9.83 -0.51 -9.18
N HIS A 189 -10.10 -1.33 -8.18
CA HIS A 189 -11.44 -1.43 -7.58
C HIS A 189 -11.89 -0.12 -6.93
N LEU A 190 -11.04 0.53 -6.16
CA LEU A 190 -11.38 1.80 -5.51
C LEU A 190 -11.59 2.93 -6.55
N LEU A 191 -10.75 2.97 -7.60
CA LEU A 191 -10.93 3.91 -8.71
C LEU A 191 -12.26 3.67 -9.43
N GLY A 192 -12.61 2.42 -9.71
CA GLY A 192 -13.89 2.04 -10.30
C GLY A 192 -15.10 2.46 -9.46
N LEU A 193 -15.01 2.30 -8.14
CA LEU A 193 -16.04 2.76 -7.20
C LEU A 193 -16.19 4.28 -7.23
N ALA A 194 -15.08 5.05 -7.17
CA ALA A 194 -15.11 6.51 -7.23
C ALA A 194 -15.71 7.03 -8.54
N ILE A 195 -15.39 6.40 -9.68
CA ILE A 195 -16.03 6.72 -10.98
C ILE A 195 -17.54 6.48 -10.91
N THR A 196 -17.95 5.37 -10.33
CA THR A 196 -19.38 5.00 -10.24
C THR A 196 -20.13 5.98 -9.35
N ILE A 197 -19.59 6.29 -8.17
CA ILE A 197 -20.18 7.23 -7.21
C ILE A 197 -20.26 8.64 -7.85
N SER A 198 -19.19 9.09 -8.54
CA SER A 198 -19.17 10.44 -9.15
C SER A 198 -20.17 10.68 -10.27
N ARG A 199 -20.91 9.65 -10.72
CA ARG A 199 -21.95 9.74 -11.75
C ARG A 199 -23.35 9.91 -11.18
N HIS A 200 -23.51 9.83 -9.90
CA HIS A 200 -24.77 9.95 -9.17
C HIS A 200 -24.88 11.27 -8.43
#